data_d6383acb6a927f14c8ad7550a23bb6db
#
_entry.id   d6383acb6a927f14c8ad7550a23bb6db
#
_cell.length_a   1.000
_cell.length_b   1.000
_cell.length_c   1.000
_cell.angle_alpha   90.00
_cell.angle_beta   90.00
_cell.angle_gamma   90.00
#
_symmetry.space_group_name_H-M   'P 1'
#
loop_
_entity.id
_entity.type
_entity.pdbx_description
1 polymer ?
#
loop_
_entity_poly.entity_id
_entity_poly.type
_entity_poly.pdbx_seq_one_letter_code
_entity_poly.pdbx_strand_id
1 'polypeptide(L)'
;MPPSRKSLNKAATCSLLIACLLAGSALASGLLFDFAAFGSFKRMNHTGDTSGQVRLADLPKAAGAWGVGALSGLTGEILLHDGRLLVNRGEDHRGRVSDARPEDEAAIFASARVRQWAEGPLPKEMPQAEFEAFVVEQAKKIGLDAEHPFPFLVDGIFPAMTWHVVTGKPSSPAHGAGGHVNKHAGMRVFEQSGVSGRLVAFYSGSRFEGVVSHPGERFHIHYVDAAREASGHVDAYRVGSGATLRLPVK
;
A
#
# COMPACT_ATOMS: atom_id res chain seq x y z
N MET A 1 -34.03 -81.03 -18.20
CA MET A 1 -34.25 -79.98 -17.17
C MET A 1 -32.96 -79.24 -16.98
N PRO A 2 -32.85 -77.97 -17.41
CA PRO A 2 -31.66 -77.17 -17.18
C PRO A 2 -31.80 -76.33 -15.90
N PRO A 3 -30.69 -76.04 -15.21
CA PRO A 3 -30.72 -75.25 -14.01
C PRO A 3 -30.72 -73.75 -14.28
N SER A 4 -31.41 -73.06 -13.36
CA SER A 4 -31.65 -71.62 -13.23
C SER A 4 -30.36 -70.80 -13.18
N ARG A 5 -30.29 -69.72 -13.98
CA ARG A 5 -29.30 -68.69 -13.90
C ARG A 5 -29.68 -67.68 -12.77
N LYS A 6 -28.85 -67.58 -11.74
CA LYS A 6 -28.94 -66.54 -10.75
C LYS A 6 -28.31 -65.26 -11.30
N SER A 7 -29.12 -64.23 -11.41
CA SER A 7 -28.71 -62.84 -11.70
C SER A 7 -27.96 -62.25 -10.51
N LEU A 8 -26.70 -61.85 -10.74
CA LEU A 8 -25.95 -61.01 -9.78
C LEU A 8 -26.27 -59.54 -10.06
N ASN A 9 -27.03 -58.94 -9.18
CA ASN A 9 -27.19 -57.50 -9.14
C ASN A 9 -25.89 -56.86 -8.60
N LYS A 10 -25.16 -56.13 -9.45
CA LYS A 10 -24.08 -55.23 -9.04
C LYS A 10 -24.73 -53.96 -8.54
N ALA A 11 -24.75 -53.78 -7.23
CA ALA A 11 -25.03 -52.48 -6.61
C ALA A 11 -23.86 -51.53 -6.87
N ALA A 12 -24.11 -50.52 -7.67
CA ALA A 12 -23.18 -49.41 -7.86
C ALA A 12 -23.29 -48.49 -6.65
N THR A 13 -22.30 -48.54 -5.77
CA THR A 13 -22.12 -47.60 -4.69
C THR A 13 -21.66 -46.25 -5.27
N CYS A 14 -22.58 -45.33 -5.40
CA CYS A 14 -22.29 -43.95 -5.76
C CYS A 14 -21.74 -43.24 -4.51
N SER A 15 -20.41 -43.12 -4.40
CA SER A 15 -19.75 -42.32 -3.37
C SER A 15 -19.96 -40.86 -3.68
N LEU A 16 -20.91 -40.24 -2.97
CA LEU A 16 -21.14 -38.80 -2.98
C LEU A 16 -20.00 -38.13 -2.19
N LEU A 17 -18.99 -37.61 -2.88
CA LEU A 17 -18.00 -36.71 -2.33
C LEU A 17 -18.70 -35.38 -2.02
N ILE A 18 -19.12 -35.20 -0.76
CA ILE A 18 -19.54 -33.90 -0.23
C ILE A 18 -18.26 -33.07 -0.06
N ALA A 19 -17.96 -32.24 -1.05
CA ALA A 19 -17.01 -31.16 -0.90
C ALA A 19 -17.62 -30.14 0.06
N CYS A 20 -17.23 -30.19 1.34
CA CYS A 20 -17.49 -29.10 2.29
C CYS A 20 -16.75 -27.86 1.81
N LEU A 21 -17.42 -27.03 1.01
CA LEU A 21 -17.07 -25.62 0.86
C LEU A 21 -17.30 -24.98 2.23
N LEU A 22 -16.23 -24.84 3.00
CA LEU A 22 -16.18 -23.89 4.11
C LEU A 22 -16.20 -22.50 3.50
N ALA A 23 -17.39 -22.06 3.09
CA ALA A 23 -17.68 -20.65 2.94
C ALA A 23 -17.57 -20.06 4.34
N GLY A 24 -16.39 -19.58 4.69
CA GLY A 24 -16.19 -18.74 5.86
C GLY A 24 -17.09 -17.54 5.68
N SER A 25 -18.24 -17.55 6.37
CA SER A 25 -19.05 -16.36 6.55
C SER A 25 -18.19 -15.36 7.31
N ALA A 26 -17.47 -14.50 6.56
CA ALA A 26 -16.95 -13.28 7.10
C ALA A 26 -18.16 -12.56 7.68
N LEU A 27 -18.25 -12.53 9.00
CA LEU A 27 -19.11 -11.61 9.70
C LEU A 27 -18.72 -10.23 9.15
N ALA A 28 -19.57 -9.69 8.31
CA ALA A 28 -19.47 -8.33 7.81
C ALA A 28 -19.83 -7.40 8.97
N SER A 29 -18.96 -7.32 9.97
CA SER A 29 -18.77 -6.10 10.73
C SER A 29 -18.40 -5.07 9.68
N GLY A 30 -19.31 -4.12 9.41
CA GLY A 30 -19.23 -3.19 8.29
C GLY A 30 -17.88 -2.49 8.28
N LEU A 31 -16.91 -3.08 7.59
CA LEU A 31 -15.61 -2.47 7.37
C LEU A 31 -15.85 -1.18 6.60
N LEU A 32 -15.30 -0.09 7.11
CA LEU A 32 -15.38 1.26 6.52
C LEU A 32 -14.73 1.28 5.14
N PHE A 33 -13.88 0.31 4.87
CA PHE A 33 -13.11 0.14 3.63
C PHE A 33 -12.68 -1.31 3.47
N ASP A 34 -12.44 -1.72 2.22
CA ASP A 34 -11.88 -3.02 1.87
C ASP A 34 -10.36 -2.88 1.84
N PHE A 35 -9.65 -3.48 2.80
CA PHE A 35 -8.18 -3.42 2.89
C PHE A 35 -7.53 -4.68 2.34
N ALA A 36 -6.44 -4.52 1.60
CA ALA A 36 -5.57 -5.60 1.15
C ALA A 36 -4.09 -5.20 1.25
N ALA A 37 -3.23 -6.16 1.61
CA ALA A 37 -1.79 -6.00 1.60
C ALA A 37 -1.13 -7.19 0.93
N PHE A 38 -0.12 -6.92 0.12
CA PHE A 38 0.67 -7.88 -0.63
C PHE A 38 2.16 -7.63 -0.35
N GLY A 39 2.90 -8.69 -0.06
CA GLY A 39 4.29 -8.58 0.37
C GLY A 39 4.44 -8.06 1.81
N SER A 40 5.67 -7.81 2.22
CA SER A 40 6.01 -7.35 3.57
C SER A 40 7.41 -6.76 3.58
N PHE A 41 7.57 -5.55 4.13
CA PHE A 41 8.88 -4.94 4.37
C PHE A 41 9.77 -5.82 5.24
N LYS A 42 9.20 -6.40 6.31
CA LYS A 42 9.93 -7.28 7.20
C LYS A 42 10.48 -8.52 6.47
N ARG A 43 9.67 -9.13 5.58
CA ARG A 43 10.12 -10.25 4.75
C ARG A 43 11.24 -9.81 3.80
N MET A 44 11.05 -8.72 3.05
CA MET A 44 12.07 -8.21 2.13
C MET A 44 13.40 -7.93 2.86
N ASN A 45 13.35 -7.27 4.02
CA ASN A 45 14.54 -6.96 4.80
C ASN A 45 15.25 -8.22 5.32
N HIS A 46 14.49 -9.27 5.67
CA HIS A 46 15.04 -10.50 6.22
C HIS A 46 15.59 -11.45 5.15
N THR A 47 14.93 -11.56 4.01
CA THR A 47 15.25 -12.55 2.96
C THR A 47 15.95 -11.94 1.74
N GLY A 48 15.89 -10.63 1.57
CA GLY A 48 16.31 -9.95 0.34
C GLY A 48 15.37 -10.20 -0.85
N ASP A 49 14.24 -10.88 -0.64
CA ASP A 49 13.30 -11.22 -1.70
C ASP A 49 12.41 -10.02 -2.05
N THR A 50 12.66 -9.43 -3.20
CA THR A 50 11.91 -8.31 -3.79
C THR A 50 11.08 -8.74 -5.01
N SER A 51 10.81 -10.05 -5.18
CA SER A 51 9.98 -10.57 -6.26
C SER A 51 8.53 -10.08 -6.19
N GLY A 52 7.83 -10.13 -7.33
CA GLY A 52 6.43 -9.75 -7.43
C GLY A 52 5.52 -10.62 -6.56
N GLN A 53 4.63 -9.98 -5.82
CA GLN A 53 3.65 -10.62 -4.93
C GLN A 53 2.22 -10.50 -5.47
N VAL A 54 1.97 -9.52 -6.33
CA VAL A 54 0.70 -9.31 -7.01
C VAL A 54 0.92 -8.59 -8.34
N ARG A 55 0.20 -9.01 -9.38
CA ARG A 55 0.21 -8.30 -10.67
C ARG A 55 -0.61 -7.03 -10.55
N LEU A 56 -0.11 -5.92 -11.09
CA LEU A 56 -0.86 -4.66 -11.08
C LEU A 56 -2.16 -4.74 -11.90
N ALA A 57 -2.19 -5.66 -12.88
CA ALA A 57 -3.41 -5.93 -13.66
C ALA A 57 -4.56 -6.47 -12.81
N ASP A 58 -4.26 -7.20 -11.73
CA ASP A 58 -5.22 -7.89 -10.87
C ASP A 58 -5.71 -7.03 -9.69
N LEU A 59 -5.12 -5.83 -9.52
CA LEU A 59 -5.52 -4.90 -8.46
C LEU A 59 -6.90 -4.26 -8.76
N PRO A 60 -7.70 -3.96 -7.73
CA PRO A 60 -8.98 -3.30 -7.92
C PRO A 60 -8.77 -1.85 -8.43
N LYS A 61 -9.30 -1.56 -9.62
CA LYS A 61 -9.20 -0.24 -10.30
C LYS A 61 -10.52 0.50 -10.29
N ALA A 62 -11.34 0.29 -9.27
CA ALA A 62 -12.61 0.98 -9.12
C ALA A 62 -12.42 2.35 -8.46
N ALA A 63 -13.35 3.28 -8.71
CA ALA A 63 -13.42 4.53 -7.98
C ALA A 63 -13.43 4.30 -6.46
N GLY A 64 -12.74 5.13 -5.73
CA GLY A 64 -12.53 4.98 -4.29
C GLY A 64 -11.41 4.01 -3.91
N ALA A 65 -10.68 3.42 -4.87
CA ALA A 65 -9.53 2.57 -4.59
C ALA A 65 -8.24 3.41 -4.50
N TRP A 66 -7.52 3.23 -3.39
CA TRP A 66 -6.27 3.93 -3.05
C TRP A 66 -5.22 2.91 -2.67
N GLY A 67 -3.95 3.17 -2.97
CA GLY A 67 -2.88 2.24 -2.61
C GLY A 67 -1.50 2.80 -2.85
N VAL A 68 -0.52 2.24 -2.16
CA VAL A 68 0.89 2.60 -2.22
C VAL A 68 1.76 1.36 -2.21
N GLY A 69 2.90 1.41 -2.87
CA GLY A 69 3.84 0.29 -2.89
C GLY A 69 4.98 0.47 -3.88
N ALA A 70 5.76 -0.59 -4.05
CA ALA A 70 6.92 -0.60 -4.93
C ALA A 70 6.86 -1.77 -5.92
N LEU A 71 7.40 -1.55 -7.12
CA LEU A 71 7.53 -2.57 -8.16
C LEU A 71 8.44 -3.72 -7.72
N SER A 72 8.21 -4.87 -8.31
CA SER A 72 9.10 -6.04 -8.27
C SER A 72 10.55 -5.63 -8.59
N GLY A 73 11.51 -6.19 -7.84
CA GLY A 73 12.92 -5.81 -7.91
C GLY A 73 13.20 -4.40 -7.40
N LEU A 74 12.26 -3.74 -6.73
CA LEU A 74 12.34 -2.34 -6.27
C LEU A 74 12.72 -1.39 -7.42
N THR A 75 12.11 -1.59 -8.60
CA THR A 75 12.43 -0.85 -9.84
C THR A 75 11.53 0.36 -10.06
N GLY A 76 10.83 0.80 -9.06
CA GLY A 76 9.95 1.97 -9.10
C GLY A 76 8.92 1.97 -7.99
N GLU A 77 8.20 3.09 -7.87
CA GLU A 77 7.12 3.31 -6.93
C GLU A 77 5.75 3.18 -7.61
N ILE A 78 4.77 2.71 -6.87
CA ILE A 78 3.40 2.50 -7.33
C ILE A 78 2.47 3.35 -6.49
N LEU A 79 1.59 4.08 -7.15
CA LEU A 79 0.48 4.78 -6.53
C LEU A 79 -0.83 4.37 -7.20
N LEU A 80 -1.78 3.87 -6.43
CA LEU A 80 -3.17 3.74 -6.85
C LEU A 80 -3.94 4.97 -6.35
N HIS A 81 -4.33 5.84 -7.26
CA HIS A 81 -5.00 7.09 -6.98
C HIS A 81 -6.42 7.06 -7.54
N ASP A 82 -7.40 6.86 -6.68
CA ASP A 82 -8.83 6.80 -7.04
C ASP A 82 -9.11 5.85 -8.23
N GLY A 83 -8.55 4.64 -8.14
CA GLY A 83 -8.70 3.60 -9.15
C GLY A 83 -7.74 3.68 -10.33
N ARG A 84 -6.94 4.75 -10.46
CA ARG A 84 -5.91 4.87 -11.49
C ARG A 84 -4.53 4.48 -10.94
N LEU A 85 -3.86 3.55 -11.60
CA LEU A 85 -2.48 3.18 -11.30
C LEU A 85 -1.51 4.16 -11.97
N LEU A 86 -0.60 4.70 -11.17
CA LEU A 86 0.53 5.55 -11.57
C LEU A 86 1.81 4.84 -11.14
N VAL A 87 2.77 4.75 -12.04
CA VAL A 87 4.05 4.09 -11.78
C VAL A 87 5.19 5.06 -12.06
N ASN A 88 6.07 5.25 -11.09
CA ASN A 88 7.30 6.01 -11.26
C ASN A 88 8.50 5.07 -11.21
N ARG A 89 9.28 4.99 -12.30
CA ARG A 89 10.46 4.10 -12.39
C ARG A 89 11.78 4.81 -12.09
N GLY A 90 11.71 6.06 -11.65
CA GLY A 90 12.90 6.87 -11.38
C GLY A 90 13.73 7.22 -12.61
N GLU A 91 13.21 7.03 -13.82
CA GLU A 91 13.92 7.35 -15.08
C GLU A 91 13.93 8.86 -15.34
N ASP A 92 12.83 9.54 -15.05
CA ASP A 92 12.68 10.98 -15.25
C ASP A 92 13.24 11.78 -14.07
N HIS A 93 14.04 12.81 -14.37
CA HIS A 93 14.65 13.68 -13.35
C HIS A 93 13.64 14.58 -12.61
N ARG A 94 12.40 14.69 -13.10
CA ARG A 94 11.30 15.42 -12.46
C ARG A 94 10.39 14.50 -11.67
N GLY A 95 10.69 13.19 -11.64
CA GLY A 95 9.88 12.19 -10.93
C GLY A 95 8.56 11.88 -11.60
N ARG A 96 8.47 12.00 -12.93
CA ARG A 96 7.24 11.77 -13.68
C ARG A 96 6.79 10.33 -13.61
N VAL A 97 5.47 10.18 -13.51
CA VAL A 97 4.80 8.88 -13.56
C VAL A 97 4.49 8.46 -15.00
N SER A 98 4.31 7.17 -15.17
CA SER A 98 3.77 6.52 -16.37
C SER A 98 2.61 5.62 -16.00
N ASP A 99 1.87 5.15 -16.99
CA ASP A 99 0.88 4.10 -16.77
C ASP A 99 1.56 2.77 -16.43
N ALA A 100 0.84 1.92 -15.68
CA ALA A 100 1.28 0.56 -15.41
C ALA A 100 1.32 -0.27 -16.71
N ARG A 101 2.31 -1.14 -16.83
CA ARG A 101 2.45 -2.10 -17.94
C ARG A 101 1.72 -3.40 -17.58
N PRO A 102 1.30 -4.19 -18.56
CA PRO A 102 0.60 -5.46 -18.29
C PRO A 102 1.40 -6.47 -17.44
N GLU A 103 2.73 -6.44 -17.58
CA GLU A 103 3.67 -7.31 -16.87
C GLU A 103 4.09 -6.80 -15.49
N ASP A 104 3.72 -5.58 -15.13
CA ASP A 104 4.13 -5.02 -13.85
C ASP A 104 3.56 -5.79 -12.67
N GLU A 105 4.44 -6.05 -11.70
CA GLU A 105 4.11 -6.68 -10.42
C GLU A 105 4.61 -5.81 -9.28
N ALA A 106 3.90 -5.84 -8.17
CA ALA A 106 4.33 -5.19 -6.94
C ALA A 106 5.08 -6.18 -6.04
N ALA A 107 6.26 -5.79 -5.52
CA ALA A 107 6.97 -6.50 -4.46
C ALA A 107 6.28 -6.28 -3.10
N ILE A 108 5.75 -5.08 -2.91
CA ILE A 108 4.95 -4.69 -1.77
C ILE A 108 3.85 -3.75 -2.22
N PHE A 109 2.64 -3.94 -1.72
CA PHE A 109 1.53 -3.06 -2.02
C PHE A 109 0.47 -3.12 -0.92
N ALA A 110 0.06 -1.96 -0.44
CA ALA A 110 -1.09 -1.80 0.44
C ALA A 110 -2.19 -1.04 -0.30
N SER A 111 -3.43 -1.51 -0.22
CA SER A 111 -4.56 -0.85 -0.85
C SER A 111 -5.81 -0.90 0.00
N ALA A 112 -6.69 0.06 -0.23
CA ALA A 112 -8.03 0.06 0.34
C ALA A 112 -9.01 0.70 -0.62
N ARG A 113 -10.24 0.19 -0.65
CA ARG A 113 -11.36 0.87 -1.29
C ARG A 113 -12.21 1.54 -0.23
N VAL A 114 -12.23 2.86 -0.25
CA VAL A 114 -12.97 3.70 0.70
C VAL A 114 -14.23 4.23 0.04
N ARG A 115 -15.36 4.05 0.69
CA ARG A 115 -16.67 4.48 0.17
C ARG A 115 -16.99 5.91 0.58
N GLN A 116 -16.59 6.29 1.79
CA GLN A 116 -16.90 7.60 2.34
C GLN A 116 -15.76 8.11 3.23
N TRP A 117 -15.51 9.40 3.15
CA TRP A 117 -14.47 10.09 3.92
C TRP A 117 -15.08 11.13 4.86
N ALA A 118 -14.59 11.18 6.11
CA ALA A 118 -14.68 12.37 6.93
C ALA A 118 -13.54 13.30 6.56
N GLU A 119 -13.82 14.58 6.43
CA GLU A 119 -12.86 15.60 6.04
C GLU A 119 -12.77 16.67 7.11
N GLY A 120 -11.56 17.16 7.37
CA GLY A 120 -11.32 18.25 8.28
C GLY A 120 -10.03 19.00 7.97
N PRO A 121 -10.00 20.32 8.18
CA PRO A 121 -8.79 21.12 7.97
C PRO A 121 -7.80 20.90 9.10
N LEU A 122 -6.50 20.93 8.78
CA LEU A 122 -5.46 21.03 9.78
C LEU A 122 -5.49 22.44 10.43
N PRO A 123 -5.47 22.54 11.76
CA PRO A 123 -5.60 23.82 12.46
C PRO A 123 -4.35 24.69 12.32
N LYS A 124 -3.20 24.12 12.05
CA LYS A 124 -1.91 24.79 11.90
C LYS A 124 -0.95 23.99 11.03
N GLU A 125 0.16 24.59 10.66
CA GLU A 125 1.29 23.85 10.09
C GLU A 125 1.84 22.84 11.11
N MET A 126 2.16 21.63 10.66
CA MET A 126 2.69 20.55 11.51
C MET A 126 3.93 19.91 10.89
N PRO A 127 5.01 19.71 11.67
CA PRO A 127 6.09 18.81 11.30
C PRO A 127 5.59 17.36 11.34
N GLN A 128 6.31 16.46 10.67
CA GLN A 128 5.92 15.06 10.48
C GLN A 128 5.44 14.38 11.77
N ALA A 129 6.24 14.34 12.81
CA ALA A 129 5.89 13.62 14.05
C ALA A 129 4.61 14.14 14.72
N GLU A 130 4.40 15.49 14.68
CA GLU A 130 3.18 16.09 15.21
C GLU A 130 1.96 15.74 14.34
N PHE A 131 2.13 15.78 13.03
CA PHE A 131 1.08 15.41 12.09
C PHE A 131 0.69 13.92 12.22
N GLU A 132 1.64 13.02 12.31
CA GLU A 132 1.40 11.59 12.51
C GLU A 132 0.63 11.31 13.82
N ALA A 133 1.01 11.97 14.90
CA ALA A 133 0.25 11.89 16.16
C ALA A 133 -1.18 12.45 16.01
N PHE A 134 -1.34 13.56 15.30
CA PHE A 134 -2.64 14.16 15.01
C PHE A 134 -3.55 13.20 14.19
N VAL A 135 -3.02 12.56 13.15
CA VAL A 135 -3.78 11.58 12.35
C VAL A 135 -4.32 10.46 13.25
N VAL A 136 -3.49 9.88 14.11
CA VAL A 136 -3.91 8.79 15.02
C VAL A 136 -4.95 9.27 16.01
N GLU A 137 -4.81 10.51 16.54
CA GLU A 137 -5.79 11.09 17.44
C GLU A 137 -7.15 11.30 16.75
N GLN A 138 -7.16 11.88 15.52
CA GLN A 138 -8.41 12.07 14.77
C GLN A 138 -9.06 10.74 14.39
N ALA A 139 -8.26 9.75 14.00
CA ALA A 139 -8.74 8.40 13.70
C ALA A 139 -9.46 7.77 14.90
N LYS A 140 -8.89 7.86 16.09
CA LYS A 140 -9.52 7.39 17.34
C LYS A 140 -10.83 8.12 17.65
N LYS A 141 -10.89 9.44 17.43
CA LYS A 141 -12.11 10.24 17.68
C LYS A 141 -13.29 9.80 16.82
N ILE A 142 -13.05 9.33 15.61
CA ILE A 142 -14.10 8.80 14.72
C ILE A 142 -14.29 7.30 14.82
N GLY A 143 -13.63 6.64 15.80
CA GLY A 143 -13.82 5.23 16.11
C GLY A 143 -13.01 4.26 15.23
N LEU A 144 -11.95 4.72 14.55
CA LEU A 144 -11.01 3.82 13.89
C LEU A 144 -10.13 3.12 14.93
N ASP A 145 -9.89 1.82 14.69
CA ASP A 145 -9.02 1.02 15.55
C ASP A 145 -7.55 1.24 15.18
N ALA A 146 -6.80 1.88 16.07
CA ALA A 146 -5.38 2.17 15.88
C ALA A 146 -4.45 0.94 16.01
N GLU A 147 -4.99 -0.25 16.31
CA GLU A 147 -4.24 -1.50 16.25
C GLU A 147 -4.19 -2.09 14.82
N HIS A 148 -5.12 -1.67 13.95
CA HIS A 148 -5.29 -2.15 12.59
C HIS A 148 -4.93 -1.09 11.54
N PRO A 149 -4.60 -1.52 10.31
CA PRO A 149 -4.31 -0.59 9.23
C PRO A 149 -5.54 0.22 8.83
N PHE A 150 -5.32 1.48 8.47
CA PHE A 150 -6.32 2.29 7.80
C PHE A 150 -5.68 3.24 6.78
N PRO A 151 -6.36 3.52 5.65
CA PRO A 151 -5.92 4.52 4.68
C PRO A 151 -6.27 5.92 5.16
N PHE A 152 -5.51 6.92 4.72
CA PHE A 152 -5.88 8.32 4.86
C PHE A 152 -5.31 9.13 3.69
N LEU A 153 -5.91 10.30 3.46
CA LEU A 153 -5.46 11.23 2.43
C LEU A 153 -5.21 12.59 3.06
N VAL A 154 -4.27 13.35 2.48
CA VAL A 154 -4.04 14.75 2.85
C VAL A 154 -3.90 15.57 1.58
N ASP A 155 -4.76 16.54 1.41
CA ASP A 155 -4.66 17.51 0.33
C ASP A 155 -4.16 18.84 0.87
N GLY A 156 -3.13 19.41 0.26
CA GLY A 156 -2.66 20.71 0.72
C GLY A 156 -1.34 21.15 0.12
N ILE A 157 -0.76 22.14 0.79
CA ILE A 157 0.59 22.61 0.50
C ILE A 157 1.52 21.98 1.53
N PHE A 158 2.65 21.47 1.06
CA PHE A 158 3.71 20.90 1.87
C PHE A 158 4.89 21.86 1.89
N PRO A 159 5.11 22.60 2.99
CA PRO A 159 6.18 23.60 3.11
C PRO A 159 7.56 23.04 2.88
N ALA A 160 7.79 21.78 3.26
CA ALA A 160 9.00 21.01 2.98
C ALA A 160 8.63 19.55 2.74
N MET A 161 9.25 18.91 1.76
CA MET A 161 9.05 17.51 1.45
C MET A 161 10.31 16.90 0.84
N THR A 162 10.70 15.74 1.37
CA THR A 162 11.68 14.85 0.74
C THR A 162 10.97 13.56 0.39
N TRP A 163 11.08 13.15 -0.86
CA TRP A 163 10.51 11.90 -1.35
C TRP A 163 11.46 11.23 -2.32
N HIS A 164 11.31 9.93 -2.53
CA HIS A 164 12.18 9.18 -3.42
C HIS A 164 11.43 8.21 -4.33
N VAL A 165 12.17 7.69 -5.31
CA VAL A 165 11.78 6.58 -6.16
C VAL A 165 12.89 5.55 -6.12
N VAL A 166 12.57 4.30 -5.75
CA VAL A 166 13.51 3.18 -5.85
C VAL A 166 13.78 2.84 -7.31
N THR A 167 15.03 2.51 -7.65
CA THR A 167 15.47 2.36 -9.06
C THR A 167 16.01 0.98 -9.40
N GLY A 168 15.87 0.00 -8.50
CA GLY A 168 16.34 -1.38 -8.70
C GLY A 168 17.86 -1.54 -8.76
N LYS A 169 18.62 -0.45 -8.64
CA LYS A 169 20.08 -0.53 -8.61
C LYS A 169 20.49 -1.02 -7.24
N PRO A 170 21.30 -2.08 -7.13
CA PRO A 170 21.78 -2.53 -5.85
C PRO A 170 22.54 -1.40 -5.16
N SER A 171 22.21 -1.13 -3.90
CA SER A 171 23.09 -0.39 -3.03
C SER A 171 24.41 -1.17 -3.00
N SER A 172 25.47 -0.65 -3.60
CA SER A 172 26.80 -1.25 -3.45
C SER A 172 27.05 -1.39 -1.95
N PRO A 173 27.33 -2.60 -1.42
CA PRO A 173 27.72 -2.72 -0.04
C PRO A 173 29.00 -1.88 0.09
N ALA A 174 28.93 -0.83 0.89
CA ALA A 174 30.12 -0.07 1.27
C ALA A 174 31.01 -0.99 2.13
N HIS A 175 31.82 -1.81 1.49
CA HIS A 175 32.91 -2.53 2.13
C HIS A 175 34.04 -1.53 2.37
N GLY A 176 33.94 -0.82 3.48
CA GLY A 176 34.96 0.08 3.99
C GLY A 176 34.70 0.36 5.45
N ALA A 177 35.62 -0.05 6.32
CA ALA A 177 35.57 0.27 7.73
C ALA A 177 35.43 1.80 7.90
N GLY A 178 34.30 2.27 8.44
CA GLY A 178 34.03 3.67 8.77
C GLY A 178 33.20 4.45 7.74
N GLY A 179 32.67 3.82 6.68
CA GLY A 179 31.84 4.52 5.67
C GLY A 179 30.42 4.77 6.17
N HIS A 180 29.96 6.02 6.08
CA HIS A 180 28.54 6.35 6.16
C HIS A 180 27.78 5.53 5.10
N VAL A 181 26.84 4.68 5.54
CA VAL A 181 25.92 3.99 4.61
C VAL A 181 25.15 5.07 3.88
N ASN A 182 25.33 5.16 2.54
CA ASN A 182 24.52 6.07 1.74
C ASN A 182 23.08 5.55 1.72
N LYS A 183 22.23 6.13 2.57
CA LYS A 183 20.81 5.74 2.70
C LYS A 183 20.02 5.86 1.39
N HIS A 184 20.55 6.58 0.40
CA HIS A 184 19.92 6.84 -0.90
C HIS A 184 20.51 6.01 -2.04
N ALA A 185 21.40 5.05 -1.75
CA ALA A 185 21.91 4.15 -2.78
C ALA A 185 20.76 3.32 -3.39
N GLY A 186 20.59 3.42 -4.71
CA GLY A 186 19.46 2.77 -5.41
C GLY A 186 18.16 3.54 -5.39
N MET A 187 18.18 4.82 -5.00
CA MET A 187 17.02 5.72 -4.99
C MET A 187 17.34 7.00 -5.79
N ARG A 188 16.31 7.55 -6.39
CA ARG A 188 16.31 8.92 -6.88
C ARG A 188 15.53 9.77 -5.88
N VAL A 189 16.20 10.71 -5.24
CA VAL A 189 15.64 11.55 -4.18
C VAL A 189 15.28 12.92 -4.73
N PHE A 190 14.17 13.46 -4.26
CA PHE A 190 13.65 14.77 -4.59
C PHE A 190 13.42 15.56 -3.30
N GLU A 191 13.98 16.76 -3.23
CA GLU A 191 13.77 17.72 -2.15
C GLU A 191 13.01 18.91 -2.71
N GLN A 192 11.88 19.23 -2.11
CA GLN A 192 10.97 20.25 -2.59
C GLN A 192 10.42 21.10 -1.44
N SER A 193 10.04 22.34 -1.75
CA SER A 193 9.45 23.27 -0.79
C SER A 193 8.22 23.95 -1.40
N GLY A 194 7.19 24.14 -0.59
CA GLY A 194 5.97 24.83 -1.00
C GLY A 194 5.20 24.11 -2.11
N VAL A 195 5.30 22.77 -2.19
CA VAL A 195 4.62 21.99 -3.23
C VAL A 195 3.17 21.70 -2.86
N SER A 196 2.30 21.76 -3.85
CA SER A 196 0.88 21.41 -3.72
C SER A 196 0.64 20.00 -4.23
N GLY A 197 -0.21 19.24 -3.54
CA GLY A 197 -0.54 17.88 -3.96
C GLY A 197 -1.33 17.12 -2.92
N ARG A 198 -1.24 15.80 -3.02
CA ARG A 198 -1.91 14.84 -2.13
C ARG A 198 -0.91 13.84 -1.56
N LEU A 199 -1.05 13.54 -0.28
CA LEU A 199 -0.53 12.31 0.31
C LEU A 199 -1.60 11.24 0.22
N VAL A 200 -1.22 10.07 -0.30
CA VAL A 200 -1.97 8.83 -0.18
C VAL A 200 -1.20 7.95 0.78
N ALA A 201 -1.83 7.56 1.85
CA ALA A 201 -1.12 7.00 2.98
C ALA A 201 -1.88 5.87 3.68
N PHE A 202 -1.11 4.99 4.32
CA PHE A 202 -1.60 3.94 5.19
C PHE A 202 -0.91 4.04 6.55
N TYR A 203 -1.71 4.09 7.59
CA TYR A 203 -1.26 3.78 8.93
C TYR A 203 -1.30 2.27 9.11
N SER A 204 -0.24 1.65 9.61
CA SER A 204 -0.14 0.19 9.71
C SER A 204 -0.81 -0.40 10.96
N GLY A 205 -1.03 0.44 11.98
CA GLY A 205 -1.33 -0.07 13.31
C GLY A 205 -0.14 -0.83 13.92
N SER A 206 -0.30 -1.35 15.12
CA SER A 206 0.73 -2.18 15.76
C SER A 206 0.84 -3.58 15.13
N ARG A 207 -0.26 -4.10 14.59
CA ARG A 207 -0.33 -5.46 14.06
C ARG A 207 0.31 -5.64 12.69
N PHE A 208 0.38 -4.58 11.87
CA PHE A 208 0.91 -4.64 10.50
C PHE A 208 2.18 -3.81 10.31
N GLU A 209 2.78 -3.35 11.39
CA GLU A 209 4.12 -2.75 11.37
C GLU A 209 5.14 -3.75 10.80
N GLY A 210 5.93 -3.30 9.84
CA GLY A 210 6.83 -4.15 9.08
C GLY A 210 6.15 -4.98 7.97
N VAL A 211 4.82 -4.92 7.85
CA VAL A 211 4.08 -5.45 6.70
C VAL A 211 3.71 -4.31 5.76
N VAL A 212 2.92 -3.35 6.23
CA VAL A 212 2.44 -2.21 5.45
C VAL A 212 3.42 -1.04 5.48
N SER A 213 4.12 -0.85 6.58
CA SER A 213 5.16 0.17 6.79
C SER A 213 6.51 -0.47 7.08
N HIS A 214 7.58 0.31 7.07
CA HIS A 214 8.89 -0.17 7.50
C HIS A 214 8.87 -0.60 8.98
N PRO A 215 9.71 -1.59 9.38
CA PRO A 215 9.90 -1.90 10.79
C PRO A 215 10.38 -0.67 11.57
N GLY A 216 9.73 -0.38 12.69
CA GLY A 216 9.97 0.83 13.50
C GLY A 216 9.20 2.05 13.06
N GLU A 217 8.46 1.99 11.95
CA GLU A 217 7.60 3.04 11.41
C GLU A 217 6.17 2.54 11.31
N ARG A 218 5.20 3.45 11.41
CA ARG A 218 3.78 3.08 11.31
C ARG A 218 3.05 3.72 10.14
N PHE A 219 3.74 4.52 9.34
CA PHE A 219 3.17 5.21 8.20
C PHE A 219 3.88 4.80 6.92
N HIS A 220 3.11 4.52 5.88
CA HIS A 220 3.59 4.32 4.52
C HIS A 220 2.89 5.34 3.64
N ILE A 221 3.64 6.29 3.13
CA ILE A 221 3.11 7.51 2.51
C ILE A 221 3.71 7.68 1.13
N HIS A 222 2.86 7.91 0.13
CA HIS A 222 3.25 8.39 -1.17
C HIS A 222 2.68 9.77 -1.43
N TYR A 223 3.47 10.58 -2.09
CA TYR A 223 3.08 11.89 -2.60
C TYR A 223 2.66 11.77 -4.06
N VAL A 224 1.69 12.59 -4.46
CA VAL A 224 1.39 12.90 -5.85
C VAL A 224 1.15 14.40 -5.97
N ASP A 225 1.73 15.04 -6.97
CA ASP A 225 1.54 16.45 -7.24
C ASP A 225 0.10 16.77 -7.71
N ALA A 226 -0.27 18.04 -7.68
CA ALA A 226 -1.62 18.47 -8.06
C ALA A 226 -1.98 18.11 -9.52
N ALA A 227 -1.01 18.06 -10.42
CA ALA A 227 -1.20 17.67 -11.82
C ALA A 227 -1.28 16.14 -12.02
N ARG A 228 -0.92 15.35 -11.00
CA ARG A 228 -0.78 13.88 -11.05
C ARG A 228 0.26 13.42 -12.07
N GLU A 229 1.30 14.20 -12.22
CA GLU A 229 2.41 13.94 -13.14
C GLU A 229 3.65 13.41 -12.43
N ALA A 230 3.82 13.68 -11.12
CA ALA A 230 4.94 13.20 -10.30
C ALA A 230 4.44 12.53 -9.03
N SER A 231 5.08 11.42 -8.65
CA SER A 231 4.73 10.65 -7.44
C SER A 231 5.92 9.83 -6.96
N GLY A 232 5.98 9.55 -5.65
CA GLY A 232 6.97 8.67 -5.03
C GLY A 232 6.75 8.50 -3.54
N HIS A 233 7.61 7.69 -2.91
CA HIS A 233 7.60 7.42 -1.48
C HIS A 233 8.13 8.62 -0.68
N VAL A 234 7.42 9.00 0.38
CA VAL A 234 7.75 10.17 1.21
C VAL A 234 8.64 9.78 2.37
N ASP A 235 9.80 10.44 2.49
CA ASP A 235 10.77 10.22 3.57
C ASP A 235 10.62 11.20 4.72
N ALA A 236 10.38 12.48 4.37
CA ALA A 236 10.24 13.55 5.34
C ALA A 236 9.32 14.65 4.81
N TYR A 237 8.53 15.24 5.68
CA TYR A 237 7.57 16.26 5.26
C TYR A 237 7.13 17.19 6.39
N ARG A 238 6.57 18.32 5.98
CA ARG A 238 5.76 19.22 6.80
C ARG A 238 4.42 19.41 6.08
N VAL A 239 3.35 19.44 6.83
CA VAL A 239 2.01 19.70 6.28
C VAL A 239 1.60 21.13 6.62
N GLY A 240 1.23 21.90 5.60
CA GLY A 240 0.84 23.30 5.78
C GLY A 240 -0.49 23.45 6.50
N SER A 241 -0.69 24.62 7.10
CA SER A 241 -1.96 25.02 7.70
C SER A 241 -3.09 25.00 6.66
N GLY A 242 -4.29 24.56 7.05
CA GLY A 242 -5.45 24.49 6.17
C GLY A 242 -5.44 23.31 5.18
N ALA A 243 -4.41 22.46 5.20
CA ALA A 243 -4.47 21.19 4.50
C ALA A 243 -5.65 20.35 5.00
N THR A 244 -6.26 19.57 4.11
CA THR A 244 -7.44 18.76 4.43
C THR A 244 -7.02 17.31 4.70
N LEU A 245 -7.23 16.84 5.93
CA LEU A 245 -7.12 15.42 6.29
C LEU A 245 -8.44 14.70 5.94
N ARG A 246 -8.33 13.52 5.31
CA ARG A 246 -9.46 12.62 5.06
C ARG A 246 -9.22 11.28 5.74
N LEU A 247 -10.20 10.84 6.52
CA LEU A 247 -10.22 9.54 7.20
C LEU A 247 -11.46 8.76 6.79
N PRO A 248 -11.39 7.42 6.62
CA PRO A 248 -12.54 6.63 6.21
C PRO A 248 -13.61 6.59 7.28
N VAL A 249 -14.88 6.71 6.86
CA VAL A 249 -16.07 6.62 7.74
C VAL A 249 -17.12 5.69 7.14
N LYS A 250 -18.12 5.33 7.99
CA LYS A 250 -19.27 4.52 7.57
C LYS A 250 -20.19 5.28 6.64
#